data_93a8408b9b77c6410a73163040fb41c1
#
_entry.id   93a8408b9b77c6410a73163040fb41c1
#
_cell.length_a   1.000
_cell.length_b   1.000
_cell.length_c   1.000
_cell.angle_alpha   90.00
_cell.angle_beta   90.00
_cell.angle_gamma   90.00
#
_symmetry.space_group_name_H-M   'P 1'
#
loop_
_entity.id
_entity.type
_entity.pdbx_description
1 polymer ?
#
loop_
_entity_poly.entity_id
_entity_poly.type
_entity_poly.pdbx_seq_one_letter_code
_entity_poly.pdbx_strand_id
1 'polypeptide(L)'
;MVNFYFEREKILTILLSLVAAGLVACSDGSKPLSVPPQQWNENVVRIETHPNPPLAGMSEIVVIVTGPHGKPIGDLIVSLRGSESEPWIQAIQDGFMGVYRRSVDIGEGDAAAVQVLLQQGTKQKVLLFPLKLTTE
;
A
#
# COMPACT_ATOMS: atom_id res chain seq x y z
N MET A 1 29.50 47.11 34.83
CA MET A 1 28.07 47.15 34.54
C MET A 1 27.76 46.99 33.06
N VAL A 2 28.70 47.19 32.15
CA VAL A 2 28.49 47.08 30.69
C VAL A 2 28.60 45.64 30.15
N ASN A 3 29.26 44.75 30.88
CA ASN A 3 29.46 43.36 30.43
C ASN A 3 28.25 42.43 30.59
N PHE A 4 27.29 42.75 31.42
CA PHE A 4 26.11 41.90 31.65
C PHE A 4 25.09 41.96 30.51
N TYR A 5 25.00 43.05 29.79
CA TYR A 5 24.10 43.18 28.65
C TYR A 5 24.59 42.45 27.40
N PHE A 6 25.91 42.39 27.22
CA PHE A 6 26.51 41.74 26.05
C PHE A 6 26.43 40.21 26.10
N GLU A 7 26.42 39.66 27.30
CA GLU A 7 26.31 38.21 27.51
C GLU A 7 24.89 37.69 27.29
N ARG A 8 23.87 38.51 27.60
CA ARG A 8 22.47 38.13 27.44
C ARG A 8 22.07 37.99 25.96
N GLU A 9 22.61 38.87 25.11
CA GLU A 9 22.37 38.83 23.67
C GLU A 9 22.98 37.57 23.03
N LYS A 10 24.15 37.18 23.44
CA LYS A 10 24.81 35.95 22.95
C LYS A 10 24.08 34.69 23.40
N ILE A 11 23.61 34.65 24.62
CA ILE A 11 22.85 33.51 25.14
C ILE A 11 21.49 33.41 24.44
N LEU A 12 20.84 34.54 24.17
CA LEU A 12 19.57 34.55 23.47
C LEU A 12 19.72 34.08 22.01
N THR A 13 20.82 34.47 21.35
CA THR A 13 21.11 34.06 19.96
C THR A 13 21.45 32.59 19.87
N ILE A 14 22.17 32.03 20.85
CA ILE A 14 22.50 30.61 20.93
C ILE A 14 21.25 29.77 21.24
N LEU A 15 20.38 30.22 22.11
CA LEU A 15 19.09 29.55 22.39
C LEU A 15 18.15 29.56 21.21
N LEU A 16 18.13 30.65 20.41
CA LEU A 16 17.28 30.74 19.23
C LEU A 16 17.79 29.85 18.08
N SER A 17 19.11 29.64 17.98
CA SER A 17 19.68 28.76 16.97
C SER A 17 19.52 27.26 17.31
N LEU A 18 19.37 26.90 18.59
CA LEU A 18 19.18 25.52 19.02
C LEU A 18 17.74 25.02 18.78
N VAL A 19 16.75 25.92 18.75
CA VAL A 19 15.34 25.58 18.49
C VAL A 19 15.08 25.33 16.99
N ALA A 20 15.89 25.87 16.10
CA ALA A 20 15.72 25.67 14.66
C ALA A 20 16.20 24.30 14.15
N ALA A 21 16.97 23.54 14.95
CA ALA A 21 17.50 22.23 14.56
C ALA A 21 16.54 21.05 14.90
N GLY A 22 15.42 21.32 15.55
CA GLY A 22 14.49 20.28 16.05
C GLY A 22 13.32 19.93 15.14
N LEU A 23 13.21 20.54 13.94
CA LEU A 23 12.10 20.29 13.02
C LEU A 23 12.47 19.38 11.84
N VAL A 24 13.44 18.51 12.01
CA VAL A 24 13.76 17.52 10.99
C VAL A 24 12.98 16.24 11.25
N ALA A 25 11.93 16.11 10.45
CA ALA A 25 11.40 14.87 9.91
C ALA A 25 10.74 13.90 10.89
N CYS A 26 9.44 13.99 10.95
CA CYS A 26 8.66 12.80 10.67
C CYS A 26 8.55 12.70 9.15
N SER A 27 9.54 12.14 8.47
CA SER A 27 9.28 11.54 7.18
C SER A 27 8.56 10.25 7.51
N ASP A 28 7.26 10.21 7.28
CA ASP A 28 6.53 8.97 7.17
C ASP A 28 7.30 8.12 6.17
N GLY A 29 8.00 7.12 6.68
CA GLY A 29 8.63 6.09 5.87
C GLY A 29 7.57 5.18 5.27
N SER A 30 6.59 5.74 4.56
CA SER A 30 5.70 4.99 3.71
C SER A 30 6.57 4.40 2.61
N LYS A 31 6.92 3.15 2.80
CA LYS A 31 7.58 2.32 1.80
C LYS A 31 6.79 2.48 0.51
N PRO A 32 7.40 2.91 -0.61
CA PRO A 32 6.65 3.05 -1.85
C PRO A 32 5.97 1.73 -2.15
N LEU A 33 4.68 1.77 -2.42
CA LEU A 33 3.92 0.59 -2.82
C LEU A 33 4.62 0.00 -4.04
N SER A 34 5.00 -1.27 -3.95
CA SER A 34 5.65 -1.98 -5.07
C SER A 34 4.72 -2.09 -6.27
N VAL A 35 3.42 -2.00 -6.05
CA VAL A 35 2.37 -2.05 -7.06
C VAL A 35 1.46 -0.84 -6.92
N PRO A 36 1.28 -0.03 -7.98
CA PRO A 36 0.42 1.15 -7.93
C PRO A 36 -1.04 0.78 -7.66
N PRO A 37 -1.77 1.55 -6.85
CA PRO A 37 -3.20 1.36 -6.66
C PRO A 37 -3.97 1.66 -7.95
N GLN A 38 -5.12 1.02 -8.12
CA GLN A 38 -6.04 1.27 -9.23
C GLN A 38 -7.40 1.72 -8.71
N GLN A 39 -8.16 2.37 -9.57
CA GLN A 39 -9.50 2.83 -9.24
C GLN A 39 -10.58 1.94 -9.86
N TRP A 40 -11.63 1.73 -9.09
CA TRP A 40 -12.86 1.12 -9.55
C TRP A 40 -14.07 1.94 -9.03
N ASN A 41 -14.74 2.67 -9.91
CA ASN A 41 -15.70 3.70 -9.55
C ASN A 41 -15.05 4.74 -8.60
N GLU A 42 -15.63 4.98 -7.43
CA GLU A 42 -15.13 5.89 -6.41
C GLU A 42 -14.16 5.22 -5.42
N ASN A 43 -13.87 3.92 -5.64
CA ASN A 43 -13.07 3.11 -4.74
C ASN A 43 -11.63 3.02 -5.21
N VAL A 44 -10.71 2.94 -4.28
CA VAL A 44 -9.30 2.66 -4.51
C VAL A 44 -9.01 1.21 -4.15
N VAL A 45 -8.42 0.48 -5.09
CA VAL A 45 -8.03 -0.91 -4.93
C VAL A 45 -6.52 -0.99 -4.88
N ARG A 46 -5.98 -1.52 -3.80
CA ARG A 46 -4.55 -1.78 -3.62
C ARG A 46 -4.33 -3.26 -3.43
N ILE A 47 -3.15 -3.72 -3.81
CA ILE A 47 -2.68 -5.05 -3.47
C ILE A 47 -1.36 -4.98 -2.71
N GLU A 48 -1.17 -5.92 -1.83
CA GLU A 48 0.09 -6.23 -1.17
C GLU A 48 0.43 -7.68 -1.42
N THR A 49 1.71 -8.00 -1.53
CA THR A 49 2.19 -9.36 -1.78
C THR A 49 2.99 -9.86 -0.59
N HIS A 50 2.87 -11.14 -0.29
CA HIS A 50 3.71 -11.81 0.68
C HIS A 50 4.31 -13.07 0.04
N PRO A 51 5.64 -13.09 -0.15
CA PRO A 51 6.65 -12.11 0.26
C PRO A 51 6.53 -10.78 -0.50
N ASN A 52 7.17 -9.73 0.04
CA ASN A 52 7.29 -8.42 -0.60
C ASN A 52 8.76 -7.96 -0.59
N PRO A 53 9.41 -7.80 -1.76
CA PRO A 53 8.87 -8.01 -3.11
C PRO A 53 8.48 -9.46 -3.39
N PRO A 54 7.57 -9.70 -4.36
CA PRO A 54 7.10 -11.05 -4.66
C PRO A 54 8.16 -11.90 -5.35
N LEU A 55 8.10 -13.20 -5.08
CA LEU A 55 8.88 -14.24 -5.76
C LEU A 55 8.00 -14.95 -6.79
N ALA A 56 8.64 -15.60 -7.78
CA ALA A 56 7.93 -16.45 -8.74
C ALA A 56 7.13 -17.56 -8.04
N GLY A 57 6.00 -17.94 -8.62
CA GLY A 57 5.14 -19.01 -8.13
C GLY A 57 4.09 -18.54 -7.14
N MET A 58 3.84 -19.34 -6.11
CA MET A 58 2.78 -19.06 -5.13
C MET A 58 3.11 -17.87 -4.25
N SER A 59 2.24 -16.88 -4.25
CA SER A 59 2.31 -15.71 -3.37
C SER A 59 0.95 -15.45 -2.73
N GLU A 60 0.97 -15.04 -1.47
CA GLU A 60 -0.23 -14.53 -0.83
C GLU A 60 -0.49 -13.09 -1.28
N ILE A 61 -1.68 -12.83 -1.73
CA ILE A 61 -2.13 -11.52 -2.17
C ILE A 61 -3.17 -11.00 -1.18
N VAL A 62 -2.94 -9.80 -0.70
CA VAL A 62 -3.89 -9.05 0.12
C VAL A 62 -4.48 -7.93 -0.73
N VAL A 63 -5.77 -7.96 -0.95
CA VAL A 63 -6.51 -6.92 -1.67
C VAL A 63 -7.18 -6.01 -0.65
N ILE A 64 -6.91 -4.72 -0.76
CA ILE A 64 -7.47 -3.70 0.12
C ILE A 64 -8.31 -2.76 -0.72
N VAL A 65 -9.60 -2.68 -0.41
CA VAL A 65 -10.56 -1.81 -1.10
C VAL A 65 -11.05 -0.75 -0.15
N THR A 66 -10.80 0.50 -0.51
CA THR A 66 -11.23 1.66 0.27
C THR A 66 -12.10 2.56 -0.58
N GLY A 67 -13.19 3.01 0.00
CA GLY A 67 -14.11 3.97 -0.61
C GLY A 67 -13.69 5.42 -0.42
N PRO A 68 -14.61 6.34 -0.75
CA PRO A 68 -14.41 7.77 -0.54
C PRO A 68 -14.00 8.08 0.91
N HIS A 69 -13.08 9.03 1.06
CA HIS A 69 -12.55 9.44 2.37
C HIS A 69 -11.85 8.32 3.15
N GLY A 70 -11.31 7.30 2.45
CA GLY A 70 -10.59 6.19 3.08
C GLY A 70 -11.46 5.24 3.90
N LYS A 71 -12.79 5.28 3.73
CA LYS A 71 -13.69 4.37 4.43
C LYS A 71 -13.59 2.96 3.86
N PRO A 72 -13.52 1.93 4.69
CA PRO A 72 -13.55 0.55 4.21
C PRO A 72 -14.90 0.25 3.55
N ILE A 73 -14.87 -0.58 2.51
CA ILE A 73 -16.07 -1.01 1.78
C ILE A 73 -16.36 -2.46 2.10
N GLY A 74 -17.60 -2.73 2.50
CA GLY A 74 -18.15 -4.07 2.64
C GLY A 74 -18.91 -4.53 1.39
N ASP A 75 -19.50 -5.69 1.49
CA ASP A 75 -20.38 -6.29 0.47
C ASP A 75 -19.72 -6.52 -0.89
N LEU A 76 -18.43 -6.83 -0.86
CA LEU A 76 -17.66 -7.20 -2.05
C LEU A 76 -17.41 -8.70 -2.07
N ILE A 77 -17.50 -9.28 -3.25
CA ILE A 77 -16.89 -10.56 -3.57
C ILE A 77 -15.62 -10.26 -4.34
N VAL A 78 -14.51 -10.72 -3.82
CA VAL A 78 -13.19 -10.55 -4.42
C VAL A 78 -12.65 -11.92 -4.82
N SER A 79 -12.26 -12.07 -6.08
CA SER A 79 -11.65 -13.30 -6.58
C SER A 79 -10.33 -12.97 -7.26
N LEU A 80 -9.38 -13.87 -7.18
CA LEU A 80 -8.02 -13.72 -7.68
C LEU A 80 -7.65 -14.84 -8.63
N ARG A 81 -6.78 -14.54 -9.59
CA ARG A 81 -6.04 -15.53 -10.40
C ARG A 81 -4.73 -14.90 -10.90
N GLY A 82 -3.73 -15.73 -11.16
CA GLY A 82 -2.45 -15.27 -11.69
C GLY A 82 -2.44 -15.13 -13.21
N SER A 83 -3.24 -15.92 -13.92
CA SER A 83 -3.34 -15.89 -15.37
C SER A 83 -4.74 -16.18 -15.87
N GLU A 84 -5.01 -15.91 -17.15
CA GLU A 84 -6.31 -16.20 -17.77
C GLU A 84 -6.60 -17.70 -17.90
N SER A 85 -5.57 -18.52 -17.90
CA SER A 85 -5.71 -19.99 -17.96
C SER A 85 -6.11 -20.61 -16.62
N GLU A 86 -6.05 -19.84 -15.53
CA GLU A 86 -6.38 -20.32 -14.20
C GLU A 86 -7.82 -19.96 -13.80
N PRO A 87 -8.45 -20.80 -12.97
CA PRO A 87 -9.77 -20.48 -12.44
C PRO A 87 -9.71 -19.32 -11.46
N TRP A 88 -10.80 -18.57 -11.37
CA TRP A 88 -11.00 -17.60 -10.31
C TRP A 88 -11.12 -18.28 -8.96
N ILE A 89 -10.33 -17.82 -7.99
CA ILE A 89 -10.37 -18.31 -6.60
C ILE A 89 -10.83 -17.17 -5.72
N GLN A 90 -11.94 -17.38 -5.01
CA GLN A 90 -12.49 -16.38 -4.11
C GLN A 90 -11.55 -16.13 -2.93
N ALA A 91 -11.25 -14.86 -2.69
CA ALA A 91 -10.49 -14.41 -1.53
C ALA A 91 -11.37 -14.37 -0.28
N ILE A 92 -10.75 -14.57 0.86
CA ILE A 92 -11.42 -14.58 2.17
C ILE A 92 -11.25 -13.19 2.79
N GLN A 93 -12.32 -12.65 3.34
CA GLN A 93 -12.25 -11.42 4.13
C GLN A 93 -11.42 -11.67 5.39
N ASP A 94 -10.38 -10.87 5.58
CA ASP A 94 -9.41 -11.04 6.68
C ASP A 94 -9.70 -10.08 7.82
N GLY A 95 -10.68 -10.43 8.65
CA GLY A 95 -10.99 -9.75 9.92
C GLY A 95 -11.45 -8.29 9.80
N PHE A 96 -10.96 -7.55 8.84
CA PHE A 96 -11.30 -6.16 8.59
C PHE A 96 -12.13 -5.99 7.32
N MET A 97 -13.12 -5.13 7.39
CA MET A 97 -13.94 -4.76 6.24
C MET A 97 -13.04 -4.18 5.13
N GLY A 98 -13.23 -4.64 3.90
CA GLY A 98 -12.46 -4.18 2.75
C GLY A 98 -11.08 -4.83 2.58
N VAL A 99 -10.71 -5.77 3.42
CA VAL A 99 -9.44 -6.52 3.32
C VAL A 99 -9.73 -7.98 2.97
N TYR A 100 -9.13 -8.46 1.88
CA TYR A 100 -9.35 -9.81 1.35
C TYR A 100 -8.00 -10.47 1.07
N ARG A 101 -7.88 -11.75 1.37
CA ARG A 101 -6.62 -12.49 1.30
C ARG A 101 -6.77 -13.81 0.56
N ARG A 102 -5.83 -14.12 -0.33
CA ARG A 102 -5.73 -15.42 -1.00
C ARG A 102 -4.33 -15.65 -1.55
N SER A 103 -3.88 -16.91 -1.51
CA SER A 103 -2.68 -17.32 -2.23
C SER A 103 -3.04 -17.77 -3.65
N VAL A 104 -2.29 -17.29 -4.62
CA VAL A 104 -2.40 -17.63 -6.03
C VAL A 104 -1.02 -17.77 -6.64
N ASP A 105 -0.91 -18.52 -7.73
CA ASP A 105 0.31 -18.59 -8.53
C ASP A 105 0.36 -17.31 -9.40
N ILE A 106 1.38 -16.49 -9.20
CA ILE A 106 1.55 -15.22 -9.93
C ILE A 106 2.42 -15.37 -11.20
N GLY A 107 2.86 -16.60 -11.49
CA GLY A 107 3.71 -16.86 -12.64
C GLY A 107 5.17 -16.52 -12.42
N GLU A 108 5.89 -16.38 -13.53
CA GLU A 108 7.34 -16.18 -13.58
C GLU A 108 7.71 -15.04 -14.52
N GLY A 109 8.89 -14.46 -14.30
CA GLY A 109 9.50 -13.45 -15.17
C GLY A 109 8.69 -12.17 -15.29
N ASP A 110 8.81 -11.51 -16.43
CA ASP A 110 8.19 -10.21 -16.71
C ASP A 110 6.68 -10.29 -16.94
N ALA A 111 6.14 -11.49 -17.12
CA ALA A 111 4.70 -11.73 -17.28
C ALA A 111 3.97 -11.92 -15.94
N ALA A 112 4.69 -11.90 -14.82
CA ALA A 112 4.09 -12.06 -13.51
C ALA A 112 3.04 -10.97 -13.23
N ALA A 113 1.85 -11.40 -12.85
CA ALA A 113 0.73 -10.51 -12.58
C ALA A 113 -0.30 -11.18 -11.69
N VAL A 114 -1.19 -10.39 -11.13
CA VAL A 114 -2.41 -10.87 -10.52
C VAL A 114 -3.62 -10.17 -11.12
N GLN A 115 -4.65 -10.93 -11.41
CA GLN A 115 -5.95 -10.40 -11.81
C GLN A 115 -6.89 -10.43 -10.61
N VAL A 116 -7.56 -9.32 -10.37
CA VAL A 116 -8.51 -9.15 -9.28
C VAL A 116 -9.89 -8.91 -9.88
N LEU A 117 -10.82 -9.82 -9.64
CA LEU A 117 -12.22 -9.66 -9.98
C LEU A 117 -12.96 -9.11 -8.77
N LEU A 118 -13.55 -7.95 -8.93
CA LEU A 118 -14.39 -7.29 -7.93
C LEU A 118 -15.84 -7.37 -8.36
N GLN A 119 -16.71 -7.81 -7.45
CA GLN A 119 -18.15 -7.89 -7.68
C GLN A 119 -18.89 -7.26 -6.51
N GLN A 120 -19.82 -6.37 -6.85
CA GLN A 120 -20.71 -5.71 -5.88
C GLN A 120 -22.09 -5.59 -6.47
N GLY A 121 -23.01 -6.39 -5.99
CA GLY A 121 -24.34 -6.49 -6.60
C GLY A 121 -24.24 -6.93 -8.06
N THR A 122 -24.75 -6.10 -8.98
CA THR A 122 -24.68 -6.35 -10.43
C THR A 122 -23.44 -5.78 -11.11
N LYS A 123 -22.61 -5.02 -10.38
CA LYS A 123 -21.40 -4.42 -10.91
C LYS A 123 -20.21 -5.36 -10.74
N GLN A 124 -19.41 -5.48 -11.78
CA GLN A 124 -18.17 -6.24 -11.72
C GLN A 124 -17.07 -5.58 -12.53
N LYS A 125 -15.83 -5.80 -12.13
CA LYS A 125 -14.64 -5.30 -12.81
C LYS A 125 -13.47 -6.24 -12.58
N VAL A 126 -12.69 -6.48 -13.63
CA VAL A 126 -11.38 -7.11 -13.55
C VAL A 126 -10.30 -6.03 -13.56
N LEU A 127 -9.40 -6.06 -12.60
CA LEU A 127 -8.21 -5.22 -12.55
C LEU A 127 -6.99 -6.11 -12.70
N LEU A 128 -6.03 -5.69 -13.53
CA LEU A 128 -4.76 -6.36 -13.73
C LEU A 128 -3.67 -5.58 -12.99
N PHE A 129 -2.94 -6.27 -12.11
CA PHE A 129 -1.81 -5.72 -11.38
C PHE A 129 -0.53 -6.43 -11.84
N PRO A 130 0.27 -5.82 -12.73
CA PRO A 130 1.59 -6.33 -13.08
C PRO A 130 2.50 -6.33 -11.85
N LEU A 131 3.29 -7.38 -11.69
CA LEU A 131 4.19 -7.56 -10.57
C LEU A 131 5.64 -7.54 -11.05
N LYS A 132 6.51 -6.93 -10.25
CA LYS A 132 7.95 -7.03 -10.42
C LYS A 132 8.48 -8.05 -9.43
N LEU A 133 8.91 -9.20 -9.96
CA LEU A 133 9.51 -10.24 -9.15
C LEU A 133 10.91 -9.85 -8.72
N THR A 134 11.30 -10.30 -7.52
CA THR A 134 12.71 -10.32 -7.13
C THR A 134 13.32 -11.66 -7.45
N THR A 135 14.58 -11.66 -7.83
CA THR A 135 15.41 -12.87 -7.88
C THR A 135 16.15 -12.97 -6.55
N GLU A 136 16.08 -14.13 -5.91
CA GLU A 136 16.94 -14.41 -4.76
C GLU A 136 18.43 -14.35 -5.12
#